data_a453dbb94717cb74b8be45afadd037d5
#
_entry.id   a453dbb94717cb74b8be45afadd037d5
#
_cell.length_a   1.000
_cell.length_b   1.000
_cell.length_c   1.000
_cell.angle_alpha   90.00
_cell.angle_beta   90.00
_cell.angle_gamma   90.00
#
_symmetry.space_group_name_H-M   'P 1'
#
loop_
_entity.id
_entity.type
_entity.pdbx_description
1 polymer ?
#
loop_
_entity_poly.entity_id
_entity_poly.type
_entity_poly.pdbx_seq_one_letter_code
_entity_poly.pdbx_strand_id
1 'polypeptide(L)'
;FASRKEEEGMDGWIRLSTPGREAMEVHLGLNLYQQICLPIQPENVYEMKKSDNVEIAQMYLSDGPNPMEQGVIFLNPEDGSYVELEGWYDTPWREQYHFVPFVNWVNAPNGLCWYDGFYHLFFQSNPFFQEWGDMYWGHAVSKDLIHWVCQPHVLEPQPELWKDSHRKGGAFSGSALVKEDGIHLFLTRHDGPLEDGDKTKE
;
A
#
# COMPACT_ATOMS: atom_id res chain seq x y z
N PHE A 1 -2.61 0.57 6.00
CA PHE A 1 -1.17 0.65 6.33
C PHE A 1 -0.97 1.24 7.71
N ALA A 2 -0.28 0.53 8.57
CA ALA A 2 -0.03 0.94 9.94
C ALA A 2 1.40 0.63 10.36
N SER A 3 1.94 1.41 11.28
CA SER A 3 3.23 1.19 11.91
C SER A 3 3.13 1.25 13.43
N ARG A 4 4.13 0.72 14.12
CA ARG A 4 4.28 0.80 15.56
C ARG A 4 5.47 1.68 15.93
N LYS A 5 5.25 2.66 16.81
CA LYS A 5 6.35 3.37 17.48
C LYS A 5 6.98 2.48 18.53
N GLU A 6 8.31 2.55 18.65
CA GLU A 6 9.04 1.80 19.68
C GLU A 6 8.79 2.44 21.04
N GLU A 7 8.06 1.73 21.88
CA GLU A 7 7.91 2.03 23.31
C GLU A 7 8.24 0.79 24.10
N GLU A 8 9.10 0.94 25.11
CA GLU A 8 9.65 -0.18 25.87
C GLU A 8 8.52 -0.98 26.55
N GLY A 9 8.38 -2.25 26.21
CA GLY A 9 7.42 -3.17 26.80
C GLY A 9 5.98 -3.09 26.24
N MET A 10 5.70 -2.24 25.25
CA MET A 10 4.38 -2.16 24.63
C MET A 10 4.33 -2.88 23.28
N ASP A 11 3.39 -3.79 23.17
CA ASP A 11 3.06 -4.46 21.91
C ASP A 11 2.10 -3.59 21.07
N GLY A 12 2.35 -3.48 19.77
CA GLY A 12 1.48 -2.73 18.86
C GLY A 12 0.44 -3.66 18.24
N TRP A 13 -0.82 -3.31 18.36
CA TRP A 13 -1.91 -4.13 17.80
C TRP A 13 -3.04 -3.29 17.20
N ILE A 14 -3.72 -3.88 16.23
CA ILE A 14 -5.00 -3.42 15.68
C ILE A 14 -6.00 -4.55 15.83
N ARG A 15 -7.18 -4.23 16.36
CA ARG A 15 -8.31 -5.16 16.53
C ARG A 15 -9.52 -4.63 15.78
N LEU A 16 -10.13 -5.51 14.98
CA LEU A 16 -11.39 -5.26 14.30
C LEU A 16 -12.46 -6.22 14.84
N SER A 17 -13.54 -5.68 15.37
CA SER A 17 -14.62 -6.44 15.98
C SER A 17 -15.98 -6.12 15.37
N THR A 18 -16.86 -7.11 15.31
CA THR A 18 -18.25 -6.98 14.90
C THR A 18 -19.14 -7.86 15.77
N PRO A 19 -20.38 -7.47 16.06
CA PRO A 19 -21.28 -8.26 16.90
C PRO A 19 -21.47 -9.69 16.39
N GLY A 20 -21.39 -10.66 17.29
CA GLY A 20 -21.64 -12.07 16.99
C GLY A 20 -20.50 -12.82 16.29
N ARG A 21 -19.34 -12.21 16.13
CA ARG A 21 -18.13 -12.86 15.57
C ARG A 21 -16.92 -12.67 16.47
N GLU A 22 -15.95 -13.55 16.35
CA GLU A 22 -14.65 -13.40 16.99
C GLU A 22 -13.93 -12.18 16.41
N ALA A 23 -13.29 -11.40 17.27
CA ALA A 23 -12.51 -10.24 16.84
C ALA A 23 -11.25 -10.69 16.09
N MET A 24 -10.93 -9.99 15.01
CA MET A 24 -9.65 -10.15 14.31
C MET A 24 -8.63 -9.21 14.95
N GLU A 25 -7.48 -9.73 15.32
CA GLU A 25 -6.39 -8.94 15.91
C GLU A 25 -5.08 -9.21 15.17
N VAL A 26 -4.35 -8.15 14.87
CA VAL A 26 -3.04 -8.21 14.21
C VAL A 26 -2.03 -7.43 15.04
N HIS A 27 -0.86 -8.04 15.27
CA HIS A 27 0.27 -7.43 15.93
C HIS A 27 1.25 -6.88 14.89
N LEU A 28 1.77 -5.68 15.16
CA LEU A 28 2.63 -4.97 14.23
C LEU A 28 4.10 -5.14 14.59
N GLY A 29 4.95 -5.28 13.57
CA GLY A 29 6.39 -5.15 13.70
C GLY A 29 6.83 -3.70 13.96
N LEU A 30 8.11 -3.52 14.24
CA LEU A 30 8.71 -2.21 14.51
C LEU A 30 9.05 -1.47 13.22
N ASN A 31 8.95 -0.14 13.26
CA ASN A 31 9.64 0.84 12.40
C ASN A 31 9.28 0.95 10.93
N LEU A 32 8.43 0.09 10.37
CA LEU A 32 7.90 0.23 9.02
C LEU A 32 6.39 0.18 9.01
N TYR A 33 5.78 0.91 8.08
CA TYR A 33 4.37 0.75 7.81
C TYR A 33 4.14 -0.59 7.11
N GLN A 34 3.25 -1.39 7.67
CA GLN A 34 2.87 -2.70 7.14
C GLN A 34 1.51 -2.61 6.50
N GLN A 35 1.33 -3.31 5.40
CA GLN A 35 0.01 -3.52 4.81
C GLN A 35 -0.71 -4.63 5.60
N ILE A 36 -1.85 -4.28 6.20
CA ILE A 36 -2.67 -5.21 6.94
C ILE A 36 -3.99 -5.37 6.20
N CYS A 37 -4.29 -6.60 5.78
CA CYS A 37 -5.53 -6.94 5.10
C CYS A 37 -6.41 -7.73 6.03
N LEU A 38 -7.59 -7.19 6.35
CA LEU A 38 -8.60 -7.85 7.19
C LEU A 38 -9.85 -8.11 6.36
N PRO A 39 -10.31 -9.36 6.27
CA PRO A 39 -11.53 -9.69 5.52
C PRO A 39 -12.75 -9.17 6.27
N ILE A 40 -13.57 -8.39 5.58
CA ILE A 40 -14.83 -7.85 6.11
C ILE A 40 -16.02 -8.29 5.25
N GLN A 41 -17.23 -8.19 5.82
CA GLN A 41 -18.48 -8.44 5.10
C GLN A 41 -19.25 -7.10 4.99
N PRO A 42 -19.76 -6.77 3.80
CA PRO A 42 -20.36 -5.44 3.56
C PRO A 42 -21.56 -5.11 4.48
N GLU A 43 -22.29 -6.13 4.94
CA GLU A 43 -23.49 -5.93 5.76
C GLU A 43 -23.21 -5.68 7.23
N ASN A 44 -21.96 -5.85 7.65
CA ASN A 44 -21.58 -5.73 9.06
C ASN A 44 -21.05 -4.35 9.40
N VAL A 45 -21.35 -3.91 10.62
CA VAL A 45 -20.72 -2.76 11.24
C VAL A 45 -19.51 -3.26 12.04
N TYR A 46 -18.37 -2.63 11.82
CA TYR A 46 -17.12 -2.96 12.48
C TYR A 46 -16.66 -1.83 13.40
N GLU A 47 -16.18 -2.21 14.58
CA GLU A 47 -15.45 -1.32 15.48
C GLU A 47 -13.96 -1.63 15.38
N MET A 48 -13.15 -0.61 15.08
CA MET A 48 -11.71 -0.72 15.07
C MET A 48 -11.10 -0.11 16.33
N LYS A 49 -10.21 -0.85 16.98
CA LYS A 49 -9.38 -0.38 18.10
C LYS A 49 -7.93 -0.64 17.81
N LYS A 50 -7.07 0.19 18.34
CA LYS A 50 -5.61 0.05 18.25
C LYS A 50 -4.95 0.44 19.55
N SER A 51 -3.75 -0.05 19.79
CA SER A 51 -2.91 0.43 20.88
C SER A 51 -2.41 1.86 20.61
N ASP A 52 -2.09 2.62 21.67
CA ASP A 52 -1.73 4.04 21.58
C ASP A 52 -0.44 4.28 20.77
N ASN A 53 0.45 3.30 20.76
CA ASN A 53 1.71 3.34 20.01
C ASN A 53 1.58 2.93 18.53
N VAL A 54 0.38 2.67 18.03
CA VAL A 54 0.12 2.36 16.62
C VAL A 54 -0.39 3.60 15.89
N GLU A 55 0.23 3.90 14.76
CA GLU A 55 -0.19 4.90 13.80
C GLU A 55 -0.73 4.24 12.54
N ILE A 56 -1.88 4.71 12.05
CA ILE A 56 -2.47 4.28 10.78
C ILE A 56 -2.30 5.43 9.79
N ALA A 57 -1.44 5.25 8.79
CA ALA A 57 -1.18 6.28 7.78
C ALA A 57 -2.21 6.26 6.66
N GLN A 58 -2.68 5.08 6.30
CA GLN A 58 -3.64 4.92 5.21
C GLN A 58 -4.62 3.78 5.52
N MET A 59 -5.89 4.01 5.24
CA MET A 59 -6.93 2.99 5.32
C MET A 59 -7.77 3.01 4.05
N TYR A 60 -8.08 1.84 3.51
CA TYR A 60 -8.96 1.73 2.36
C TYR A 60 -9.74 0.40 2.35
N LEU A 61 -10.84 0.42 1.66
CA LEU A 61 -11.60 -0.77 1.29
C LEU A 61 -11.24 -1.17 -0.14
N SER A 62 -11.20 -2.46 -0.39
CA SER A 62 -11.12 -3.02 -1.74
C SER A 62 -12.27 -3.99 -1.91
N ASP A 63 -13.04 -3.82 -2.97
CA ASP A 63 -14.16 -4.71 -3.24
C ASP A 63 -13.67 -6.01 -3.87
N GLY A 64 -14.04 -7.14 -3.23
CA GLY A 64 -13.67 -8.47 -3.68
C GLY A 64 -14.24 -8.88 -5.04
N PRO A 65 -15.53 -8.60 -5.38
CA PRO A 65 -16.12 -9.12 -6.61
C PRO A 65 -15.65 -8.41 -7.88
N ASN A 66 -15.31 -7.14 -7.82
CA ASN A 66 -14.91 -6.39 -9.01
C ASN A 66 -13.89 -5.28 -8.71
N PRO A 67 -12.72 -5.64 -8.14
CA PRO A 67 -11.70 -4.65 -7.76
C PRO A 67 -11.17 -3.87 -8.97
N MET A 68 -11.26 -4.45 -10.16
CA MET A 68 -10.77 -3.87 -11.39
C MET A 68 -11.63 -2.70 -11.92
N GLU A 69 -12.88 -2.60 -11.51
CA GLU A 69 -13.75 -1.48 -11.91
C GLU A 69 -13.88 -0.41 -10.84
N GLN A 70 -13.88 -0.80 -9.58
CA GLN A 70 -14.09 0.13 -8.46
C GLN A 70 -12.78 0.55 -7.77
N GLY A 71 -11.74 -0.31 -7.81
CA GLY A 71 -10.47 -0.01 -7.19
C GLY A 71 -10.52 0.03 -5.68
N VAL A 72 -9.75 0.95 -5.09
CA VAL A 72 -9.70 1.18 -3.65
C VAL A 72 -10.58 2.38 -3.27
N ILE A 73 -11.30 2.26 -2.16
CA ILE A 73 -12.09 3.33 -1.55
C ILE A 73 -11.38 3.76 -0.28
N PHE A 74 -10.85 4.98 -0.27
CA PHE A 74 -10.11 5.50 0.87
C PHE A 74 -11.03 5.86 2.04
N LEU A 75 -10.56 5.55 3.24
CA LEU A 75 -11.21 5.88 4.50
C LEU A 75 -10.29 6.77 5.35
N ASN A 76 -10.91 7.66 6.11
CA ASN A 76 -10.21 8.42 7.13
C ASN A 76 -9.82 7.47 8.29
N PRO A 77 -8.54 7.35 8.65
CA PRO A 77 -8.09 6.47 9.72
C PRO A 77 -8.59 6.85 11.12
N GLU A 78 -9.07 8.08 11.31
CA GLU A 78 -9.52 8.56 12.63
C GLU A 78 -10.96 8.13 12.94
N ASP A 79 -11.84 8.14 11.94
CA ASP A 79 -13.27 7.92 12.15
C ASP A 79 -13.91 6.90 11.20
N GLY A 80 -13.14 6.39 10.21
CA GLY A 80 -13.61 5.43 9.22
C GLY A 80 -14.56 6.01 8.16
N SER A 81 -14.72 7.33 8.10
CA SER A 81 -15.53 7.98 7.08
C SER A 81 -14.90 7.86 5.70
N TYR A 82 -15.72 7.92 4.67
CA TYR A 82 -15.22 7.93 3.28
C TYR A 82 -14.46 9.23 3.00
N VAL A 83 -13.30 9.10 2.37
CA VAL A 83 -12.55 10.24 1.84
C VAL A 83 -13.11 10.59 0.47
N GLU A 84 -13.69 11.77 0.36
CA GLU A 84 -14.13 12.30 -0.93
C GLU A 84 -12.91 12.76 -1.75
N LEU A 85 -12.69 12.13 -2.89
CA LEU A 85 -11.56 12.44 -3.78
C LEU A 85 -11.90 13.50 -4.82
N GLU A 86 -13.16 13.98 -4.84
CA GLU A 86 -13.58 15.02 -5.76
C GLU A 86 -12.73 16.29 -5.55
N GLY A 87 -12.16 16.79 -6.63
CA GLY A 87 -11.27 17.95 -6.60
C GLY A 87 -9.81 17.67 -6.21
N TRP A 88 -9.46 16.52 -5.69
CA TRP A 88 -8.05 16.20 -5.35
C TRP A 88 -7.15 16.15 -6.58
N TYR A 89 -7.70 15.73 -7.72
CA TYR A 89 -7.00 15.72 -9.00
C TYR A 89 -7.17 17.01 -9.79
N ASP A 90 -8.11 17.87 -9.42
CA ASP A 90 -8.39 19.15 -10.08
C ASP A 90 -7.58 20.29 -9.45
N THR A 91 -6.27 20.19 -9.51
CA THR A 91 -5.36 21.23 -9.05
C THR A 91 -4.35 21.59 -10.13
N PRO A 92 -3.88 22.85 -10.21
CA PRO A 92 -2.97 23.29 -11.27
C PRO A 92 -1.58 22.61 -11.23
N TRP A 93 -1.26 21.91 -10.17
CA TRP A 93 0.03 21.26 -9.98
C TRP A 93 -0.03 19.75 -10.25
N ARG A 94 -1.21 19.19 -10.50
CA ARG A 94 -1.38 17.77 -10.76
C ARG A 94 -1.50 17.52 -12.26
N GLU A 95 -0.80 16.50 -12.74
CA GLU A 95 -0.90 16.05 -14.12
C GLU A 95 -2.35 15.64 -14.45
N GLN A 96 -2.85 16.07 -15.60
CA GLN A 96 -4.24 15.86 -15.99
C GLN A 96 -4.43 14.65 -16.92
N TYR A 97 -3.37 14.11 -17.50
CA TYR A 97 -3.44 13.00 -18.46
C TYR A 97 -2.38 11.91 -18.25
N HIS A 98 -1.36 12.17 -17.42
CA HIS A 98 -0.45 11.13 -16.97
C HIS A 98 -0.96 10.46 -15.71
N PHE A 99 -0.60 9.20 -15.51
CA PHE A 99 -0.86 8.54 -14.23
C PHE A 99 -0.14 9.26 -13.09
N VAL A 100 -0.89 9.56 -12.05
CA VAL A 100 -0.39 10.12 -10.79
C VAL A 100 -0.96 9.29 -9.64
N PRO A 101 -0.13 8.83 -8.67
CA PRO A 101 -0.64 8.13 -7.51
C PRO A 101 -1.54 9.05 -6.69
N PHE A 102 -2.41 8.45 -5.90
CA PHE A 102 -3.33 9.19 -5.06
C PHE A 102 -2.59 10.16 -4.11
N VAL A 103 -1.58 9.66 -3.43
CA VAL A 103 -0.72 10.44 -2.51
C VAL A 103 0.73 9.98 -2.57
N ASN A 104 1.62 10.83 -2.11
CA ASN A 104 3.01 10.56 -1.77
C ASN A 104 3.90 10.18 -2.97
N TRP A 105 4.97 9.44 -2.68
CA TRP A 105 6.05 9.20 -3.64
C TRP A 105 5.75 8.12 -4.67
N VAL A 106 6.05 8.44 -5.92
CA VAL A 106 6.16 7.47 -7.03
C VAL A 106 7.46 7.73 -7.79
N ASN A 107 8.12 6.67 -8.27
CA ASN A 107 9.25 6.80 -9.19
C ASN A 107 9.08 5.90 -10.42
N ALA A 108 9.77 4.78 -10.52
CA ALA A 108 9.80 3.99 -11.74
C ALA A 108 8.52 3.16 -11.95
N PRO A 109 7.92 3.18 -13.18
CA PRO A 109 6.96 2.17 -13.55
C PRO A 109 7.66 0.80 -13.69
N ASN A 110 6.98 -0.24 -13.27
CA ASN A 110 7.43 -1.62 -13.33
C ASN A 110 6.39 -2.48 -14.03
N GLY A 111 6.81 -3.35 -14.91
CA GLY A 111 5.99 -4.42 -15.44
C GLY A 111 4.67 -4.04 -16.09
N LEU A 112 4.61 -2.92 -16.85
CA LEU A 112 3.43 -2.58 -17.62
C LEU A 112 3.04 -3.73 -18.56
N CYS A 113 1.83 -4.26 -18.43
CA CYS A 113 1.36 -5.38 -19.24
C CYS A 113 -0.15 -5.32 -19.49
N TRP A 114 -0.61 -6.11 -20.46
CA TRP A 114 -2.02 -6.34 -20.73
C TRP A 114 -2.42 -7.73 -20.25
N TYR A 115 -3.46 -7.78 -19.41
CA TYR A 115 -4.00 -9.03 -18.90
C TYR A 115 -5.48 -8.88 -18.55
N ASP A 116 -6.28 -9.88 -18.83
CA ASP A 116 -7.73 -9.99 -18.52
C ASP A 116 -8.54 -8.72 -18.86
N GLY A 117 -8.26 -8.11 -20.03
CA GLY A 117 -8.99 -6.95 -20.53
C GLY A 117 -8.58 -5.59 -19.96
N PHE A 118 -7.43 -5.54 -19.26
CA PHE A 118 -6.89 -4.31 -18.67
C PHE A 118 -5.39 -4.15 -18.96
N TYR A 119 -4.97 -2.90 -19.07
CA TYR A 119 -3.56 -2.53 -18.87
C TYR A 119 -3.29 -2.49 -17.38
N HIS A 120 -2.26 -3.18 -16.94
CA HIS A 120 -1.78 -3.19 -15.57
C HIS A 120 -0.53 -2.36 -15.48
N LEU A 121 -0.51 -1.35 -14.63
CA LEU A 121 0.63 -0.54 -14.28
C LEU A 121 1.04 -0.87 -12.86
N PHE A 122 2.20 -1.47 -12.70
CA PHE A 122 2.88 -1.56 -11.41
C PHE A 122 3.91 -0.44 -11.31
N PHE A 123 4.15 0.07 -10.12
CA PHE A 123 5.08 1.19 -9.94
C PHE A 123 5.70 1.17 -8.55
N GLN A 124 6.93 1.64 -8.46
CA GLN A 124 7.55 1.85 -7.16
C GLN A 124 6.84 2.98 -6.43
N SER A 125 6.47 2.73 -5.18
CA SER A 125 5.69 3.62 -4.36
C SER A 125 6.21 3.66 -2.94
N ASN A 126 6.31 4.86 -2.37
CA ASN A 126 6.32 5.04 -0.93
C ASN A 126 4.98 5.66 -0.53
N PRO A 127 4.02 4.88 -0.05
CA PRO A 127 2.67 5.36 0.21
C PRO A 127 2.56 6.27 1.46
N PHE A 128 3.65 6.49 2.21
CA PHE A 128 3.63 7.19 3.50
C PHE A 128 4.31 8.55 3.48
N PHE A 129 5.34 8.71 2.65
CA PHE A 129 6.16 9.91 2.61
C PHE A 129 6.30 10.47 1.20
N GLN A 130 6.58 11.77 1.13
CA GLN A 130 6.84 12.50 -0.11
C GLN A 130 8.30 12.34 -0.57
N GLU A 131 9.03 11.42 0.01
CA GLU A 131 10.44 11.16 -0.24
C GLU A 131 10.66 9.69 -0.60
N TRP A 132 11.80 9.43 -1.25
CA TRP A 132 12.25 8.07 -1.47
C TRP A 132 12.52 7.37 -0.13
N GLY A 133 12.10 6.13 -0.03
CA GLY A 133 12.23 5.34 1.20
C GLY A 133 12.02 3.86 0.94
N ASP A 134 11.43 3.18 1.90
CA ASP A 134 11.09 1.78 1.74
C ASP A 134 10.05 1.58 0.65
N MET A 135 10.42 0.79 -0.36
CA MET A 135 9.67 0.68 -1.60
C MET A 135 8.65 -0.44 -1.56
N TYR A 136 7.43 -0.04 -1.87
CA TYR A 136 6.30 -0.89 -2.23
C TYR A 136 6.13 -0.93 -3.76
N TRP A 137 5.38 -1.89 -4.26
CA TRP A 137 4.80 -1.78 -5.58
C TRP A 137 3.32 -1.45 -5.47
N GLY A 138 2.99 -0.25 -5.91
CA GLY A 138 1.61 0.15 -6.18
C GLY A 138 1.11 -0.52 -7.46
N HIS A 139 -0.20 -0.54 -7.62
CA HIS A 139 -0.87 -1.12 -8.76
C HIS A 139 -2.03 -0.23 -9.21
N ALA A 140 -2.15 -0.05 -10.50
CA ALA A 140 -3.29 0.59 -11.13
C ALA A 140 -3.68 -0.15 -12.41
N VAL A 141 -4.94 -0.06 -12.80
CA VAL A 141 -5.46 -0.66 -14.03
C VAL A 141 -6.16 0.36 -14.90
N SER A 142 -6.12 0.13 -16.21
CA SER A 142 -6.78 1.00 -17.20
C SER A 142 -7.30 0.19 -18.37
N LYS A 143 -8.38 0.68 -19.00
CA LYS A 143 -8.87 0.17 -20.30
C LYS A 143 -8.30 0.93 -21.49
N ASP A 144 -7.80 2.14 -21.29
CA ASP A 144 -7.46 3.08 -22.38
C ASP A 144 -6.09 3.76 -22.21
N LEU A 145 -5.33 3.45 -21.12
CA LEU A 145 -4.06 4.07 -20.74
C LEU A 145 -4.18 5.56 -20.33
N ILE A 146 -5.37 6.08 -20.20
CA ILE A 146 -5.67 7.45 -19.80
C ILE A 146 -6.36 7.47 -18.45
N HIS A 147 -7.44 6.69 -18.30
CA HIS A 147 -8.20 6.60 -17.08
C HIS A 147 -7.72 5.41 -16.26
N TRP A 148 -7.15 5.69 -15.10
CA TRP A 148 -6.54 4.70 -14.23
C TRP A 148 -7.36 4.50 -12.95
N VAL A 149 -7.51 3.26 -12.55
CA VAL A 149 -8.16 2.85 -11.30
C VAL A 149 -7.11 2.27 -10.38
N CYS A 150 -6.88 2.93 -9.26
CA CYS A 150 -5.93 2.45 -8.25
C CYS A 150 -6.42 1.16 -7.61
N GLN A 151 -5.50 0.25 -7.42
CA GLN A 151 -5.69 -1.07 -6.82
C GLN A 151 -4.90 -1.15 -5.51
N PRO A 152 -5.13 -2.16 -4.67
CA PRO A 152 -4.24 -2.45 -3.55
C PRO A 152 -2.79 -2.60 -4.00
N HIS A 153 -1.86 -2.21 -3.13
CA HIS A 153 -0.44 -2.50 -3.34
C HIS A 153 -0.22 -4.02 -3.42
N VAL A 154 0.62 -4.44 -4.34
CA VAL A 154 0.85 -5.87 -4.62
C VAL A 154 2.11 -6.42 -3.99
N LEU A 155 3.09 -5.55 -3.70
CA LEU A 155 4.32 -5.92 -3.02
C LEU A 155 4.63 -4.92 -1.92
N GLU A 156 5.15 -5.42 -0.83
CA GLU A 156 5.61 -4.66 0.32
C GLU A 156 7.09 -4.97 0.62
N PRO A 157 7.77 -4.13 1.39
CA PRO A 157 9.10 -4.44 1.88
C PRO A 157 9.14 -5.76 2.61
N GLN A 158 10.28 -6.43 2.57
CA GLN A 158 10.47 -7.70 3.23
C GLN A 158 10.38 -7.59 4.76
N PRO A 159 9.84 -8.61 5.44
CA PRO A 159 9.59 -8.58 6.90
C PRO A 159 10.84 -8.34 7.77
N GLU A 160 12.03 -8.63 7.26
CA GLU A 160 13.28 -8.40 7.97
C GLU A 160 13.55 -6.91 8.24
N LEU A 161 13.09 -6.04 7.33
CA LEU A 161 13.20 -4.59 7.49
C LEU A 161 12.29 -4.06 8.63
N TRP A 162 11.21 -4.74 8.96
CA TRP A 162 10.33 -4.35 10.05
C TRP A 162 10.95 -4.50 11.43
N LYS A 163 12.05 -5.24 11.53
CA LYS A 163 12.70 -5.58 12.79
C LYS A 163 13.99 -4.79 13.05
N ASP A 164 14.46 -4.05 12.04
CA ASP A 164 15.72 -3.34 12.12
C ASP A 164 15.58 -1.91 11.56
N SER A 165 15.52 -0.92 12.47
CA SER A 165 15.41 0.50 12.14
C SER A 165 16.65 1.09 11.44
N HIS A 166 17.74 0.33 11.38
CA HIS A 166 18.98 0.76 10.71
C HIS A 166 19.08 0.27 9.26
N ARG A 167 18.02 -0.32 8.73
CA ARG A 167 17.98 -0.84 7.35
C ARG A 167 16.85 -0.19 6.57
N LYS A 168 17.12 0.03 5.29
CA LYS A 168 16.13 0.47 4.28
C LYS A 168 16.16 -0.46 3.09
N GLY A 169 15.05 -0.55 2.39
CA GLY A 169 15.00 -1.36 1.18
C GLY A 169 13.59 -1.57 0.67
N GLY A 170 13.30 -2.79 0.28
CA GLY A 170 11.98 -3.19 -0.20
C GLY A 170 11.97 -3.73 -1.62
N ALA A 171 10.82 -3.60 -2.27
CA ALA A 171 10.58 -4.05 -3.63
C ALA A 171 11.07 -3.01 -4.63
N PHE A 172 12.29 -3.18 -5.13
CA PHE A 172 12.89 -2.29 -6.13
C PHE A 172 12.46 -2.66 -7.55
N SER A 173 13.08 -2.01 -8.53
CA SER A 173 12.71 -2.12 -9.95
C SER A 173 12.63 -3.56 -10.44
N GLY A 174 11.73 -3.77 -11.40
CA GLY A 174 11.50 -5.09 -11.95
C GLY A 174 10.60 -5.06 -13.17
N SER A 175 10.02 -6.22 -13.48
CA SER A 175 9.19 -6.41 -14.66
C SER A 175 8.04 -7.39 -14.40
N ALA A 176 7.12 -7.48 -15.34
CA ALA A 176 6.04 -8.47 -15.32
C ALA A 176 6.11 -9.37 -16.56
N LEU A 177 5.70 -10.62 -16.39
CA LEU A 177 5.48 -11.58 -17.46
C LEU A 177 4.06 -12.14 -17.34
N VAL A 178 3.27 -11.97 -18.38
CA VAL A 178 1.93 -12.55 -18.46
C VAL A 178 2.04 -14.01 -18.94
N LYS A 179 1.37 -14.90 -18.21
CA LYS A 179 1.20 -16.32 -18.54
C LYS A 179 -0.26 -16.72 -18.46
N GLU A 180 -0.56 -17.96 -18.80
CA GLU A 180 -1.91 -18.51 -18.73
C GLU A 180 -2.51 -18.52 -17.31
N ASP A 181 -1.66 -18.63 -16.29
CA ASP A 181 -2.01 -18.69 -14.88
C ASP A 181 -2.02 -17.32 -14.17
N GLY A 182 -1.69 -16.22 -14.89
CA GLY A 182 -1.70 -14.88 -14.35
C GLY A 182 -0.49 -14.02 -14.67
N ILE A 183 -0.31 -12.98 -13.88
CA ILE A 183 0.82 -12.05 -14.00
C ILE A 183 1.91 -12.46 -13.02
N HIS A 184 3.09 -12.77 -13.55
CA HIS A 184 4.27 -13.09 -12.75
C HIS A 184 5.15 -11.85 -12.62
N LEU A 185 5.40 -11.40 -11.39
CA LEU A 185 6.24 -10.24 -11.12
C LEU A 185 7.66 -10.68 -10.76
N PHE A 186 8.63 -10.02 -11.39
CA PHE A 186 10.06 -10.18 -11.11
C PHE A 186 10.57 -8.86 -10.56
N LEU A 187 11.21 -8.88 -9.42
CA LEU A 187 11.66 -7.69 -8.72
C LEU A 187 13.07 -7.84 -8.19
N THR A 188 13.73 -6.72 -7.97
CA THR A 188 14.93 -6.66 -7.14
C THR A 188 14.51 -6.49 -5.69
N ARG A 189 14.85 -7.44 -4.85
CA ARG A 189 14.70 -7.31 -3.40
C ARG A 189 15.93 -6.60 -2.84
N HIS A 190 15.76 -5.35 -2.45
CA HIS A 190 16.85 -4.54 -1.90
C HIS A 190 16.81 -4.52 -0.39
N ASP A 191 18.01 -4.55 0.22
CA ASP A 191 18.21 -4.48 1.65
C ASP A 191 19.59 -3.86 1.93
N GLY A 192 19.60 -2.67 2.51
CA GLY A 192 20.83 -1.92 2.79
C GLY A 192 20.81 -1.19 4.13
N PRO A 193 21.98 -0.87 4.68
CA PRO A 193 22.08 -0.10 5.90
C PRO A 193 21.59 1.34 5.71
N LEU A 194 21.02 1.89 6.77
CA LEU A 194 20.69 3.32 6.90
C LEU A 194 21.94 4.09 7.36
N GLU A 195 22.98 4.19 6.57
CA GLU A 195 24.11 5.04 6.91
C GLU A 195 24.01 6.36 6.14
N ASP A 196 24.20 7.48 6.87
CA ASP A 196 24.29 8.81 6.31
C ASP A 196 25.38 8.84 5.23
N GLY A 197 24.95 8.97 3.98
CA GLY A 197 25.83 9.18 2.82
C GLY A 197 26.30 7.92 2.11
N ASP A 198 25.94 6.72 2.52
CA ASP A 198 26.25 5.52 1.77
C ASP A 198 25.19 5.26 0.70
N LYS A 199 25.59 5.43 -0.55
CA LYS A 199 24.83 4.95 -1.69
C LYS A 199 24.85 3.43 -1.61
N THR A 200 23.77 2.86 -1.15
CA THR A 200 23.54 1.42 -1.09
C THR A 200 24.11 0.74 -2.31
N LYS A 201 24.98 -0.23 -2.09
CA LYS A 201 25.45 -1.11 -3.15
C LYS A 201 24.27 -1.98 -3.54
N GLU A 202 23.80 -1.78 -4.77
CA GLU A 202 22.89 -2.70 -5.44
C GLU A 202 23.53 -4.08 -5.63
#